data_7d040d9fa8a298aa18ab568b77be2543
#
_entry.id   7d040d9fa8a298aa18ab568b77be2543
#
_cell.length_a   1.000
_cell.length_b   1.000
_cell.length_c   1.000
_cell.angle_alpha   90.00
_cell.angle_beta   90.00
_cell.angle_gamma   90.00
#
_symmetry.space_group_name_H-M   'P 1'
#
loop_
_entity.id
_entity.type
_entity.pdbx_description
1 polymer ?
#
loop_
_entity_poly.entity_id
_entity_poly.type
_entity_poly.pdbx_seq_one_letter_code
_entity_poly.pdbx_strand_id
1 'polypeptide(L)'
;MLSFKDFLEQQEEEPDYLLLEVPIKLLRNIVLESYWQEYDSTYSYRVDPEDPKIPLQRHVHIAKTKHTSNKNMQVSWNVNGTRHDKGSFNDNVGKNKKVREIAKKVLKLDGSITLEHYTESDTDSTILLECLYNTENIKILLVN
;
A
#
# COMPACT_ATOMS: atom_id res chain seq x y z
N MET A 1 36.14 23.49 -7.71
CA MET A 1 36.09 22.05 -7.41
C MET A 1 35.92 21.86 -5.92
N LEU A 2 34.84 21.23 -5.50
CA LEU A 2 34.58 20.95 -4.09
C LEU A 2 35.63 19.96 -3.59
N SER A 3 36.22 20.21 -2.40
CA SER A 3 37.07 19.24 -1.75
C SER A 3 36.22 18.06 -1.22
N PHE A 4 36.83 16.92 -0.98
CA PHE A 4 36.13 15.76 -0.38
C PHE A 4 35.50 16.12 0.98
N LYS A 5 36.12 17.01 1.72
CA LYS A 5 35.61 17.52 2.99
C LYS A 5 34.35 18.36 2.79
N ASP A 6 34.34 19.26 1.81
CA ASP A 6 33.17 20.09 1.48
C ASP A 6 32.00 19.23 0.97
N PHE A 7 32.30 18.14 0.27
CA PHE A 7 31.31 17.15 -0.17
C PHE A 7 30.67 16.41 1.02
N LEU A 8 31.47 16.02 2.02
CA LEU A 8 30.96 15.37 3.23
C LEU A 8 30.12 16.32 4.09
N GLU A 9 30.54 17.58 4.25
CA GLU A 9 29.82 18.59 4.98
C GLU A 9 28.46 18.93 4.32
N GLN A 10 28.37 18.85 2.99
CA GLN A 10 27.09 18.99 2.28
C GLN A 10 26.16 17.79 2.44
N GLN A 11 26.69 16.61 2.74
CA GLN A 11 25.86 15.42 2.99
C GLN A 11 25.22 15.39 4.39
N GLU A 12 25.78 16.13 5.36
CA GLU A 12 25.23 16.17 6.73
C GLU A 12 23.91 16.94 6.84
N GLU A 13 23.53 17.72 5.82
CA GLU A 13 22.26 18.48 5.79
C GLU A 13 21.14 17.80 4.98
N GLU A 14 21.40 16.67 4.31
CA GLU A 14 20.38 15.97 3.56
C GLU A 14 19.59 15.02 4.47
N PRO A 15 18.24 14.99 4.31
CA PRO A 15 17.42 14.05 5.07
C PRO A 15 17.80 12.61 4.74
N ASP A 16 17.73 11.73 5.72
CA ASP A 16 17.95 10.29 5.58
C ASP A 16 16.96 9.66 4.60
N TYR A 17 17.22 9.78 3.31
CA TYR A 17 16.44 9.08 2.29
C TYR A 17 17.36 8.32 1.32
N LEU A 18 16.88 7.19 0.87
CA LEU A 18 17.52 6.41 -0.17
C LEU A 18 17.02 6.86 -1.53
N LEU A 19 17.91 7.40 -2.37
CA LEU A 19 17.59 7.74 -3.75
C LEU A 19 17.91 6.54 -4.65
N LEU A 20 16.88 5.97 -5.26
CA LEU A 20 17.02 4.87 -6.22
C LEU A 20 16.73 5.36 -7.64
N GLU A 21 17.68 5.16 -8.53
CA GLU A 21 17.47 5.32 -9.97
C GLU A 21 16.86 4.03 -10.54
N VAL A 22 15.63 4.12 -11.03
CA VAL A 22 14.91 2.97 -11.57
C VAL A 22 14.43 3.29 -12.99
N PRO A 23 14.69 2.42 -13.98
CA PRO A 23 14.18 2.61 -15.34
C PRO A 23 12.65 2.68 -15.35
N ILE A 24 12.09 3.66 -16.04
CA ILE A 24 10.64 3.89 -16.15
C ILE A 24 9.86 2.61 -16.54
N LYS A 25 10.46 1.76 -17.37
CA LYS A 25 9.84 0.48 -17.78
C LYS A 25 9.63 -0.48 -16.63
N LEU A 26 10.54 -0.50 -15.65
CA LEU A 26 10.42 -1.33 -14.45
C LEU A 26 9.36 -0.77 -13.49
N LEU A 27 9.20 0.55 -13.48
CA LEU A 27 8.26 1.24 -12.60
C LEU A 27 6.81 1.04 -12.95
N ARG A 28 6.47 0.81 -14.24
CA ARG A 28 5.07 0.62 -14.66
C ARG A 28 4.37 -0.53 -13.94
N ASN A 29 5.10 -1.57 -13.56
CA ASN A 29 4.50 -2.72 -12.86
C ASN A 29 4.63 -2.63 -11.32
N ILE A 30 5.70 -2.01 -10.81
CA ILE A 30 5.99 -1.97 -9.38
C ILE A 30 5.41 -0.71 -8.72
N VAL A 31 5.60 0.45 -9.36
CA VAL A 31 5.23 1.74 -8.77
C VAL A 31 3.73 2.01 -8.89
N LEU A 32 3.11 1.61 -10.00
CA LEU A 32 1.66 1.76 -10.16
C LEU A 32 0.87 0.86 -9.20
N GLU A 33 1.44 -0.28 -8.79
CA GLU A 33 0.79 -1.15 -7.81
C GLU A 33 0.80 -0.54 -6.40
N SER A 34 1.81 0.22 -6.01
CA SER A 34 1.92 0.81 -4.67
C SER A 34 1.39 2.23 -4.54
N TYR A 35 0.82 2.81 -5.60
CA TYR A 35 0.24 4.14 -5.57
C TYR A 35 -1.28 4.13 -5.58
N TRP A 36 -1.88 5.13 -4.92
CA TRP A 36 -3.31 5.36 -5.00
C TRP A 36 -3.71 5.75 -6.42
N GLN A 37 -4.67 5.02 -6.96
CA GLN A 37 -5.27 5.24 -8.27
C GLN A 37 -6.75 5.54 -8.09
N GLU A 38 -7.27 6.51 -8.83
CA GLU A 38 -8.70 6.78 -8.85
C GLU A 38 -9.44 5.65 -9.58
N TYR A 39 -10.44 5.08 -8.91
CA TYR A 39 -11.35 4.13 -9.54
C TYR A 39 -12.53 4.86 -10.19
N ASP A 40 -13.07 5.83 -9.46
CA ASP A 40 -14.12 6.74 -9.89
C ASP A 40 -14.04 8.06 -9.12
N SER A 41 -15.04 8.93 -9.29
CA SER A 41 -15.10 10.22 -8.60
C SER A 41 -15.14 10.13 -7.07
N THR A 42 -15.41 8.97 -6.49
CA THR A 42 -15.63 8.78 -5.05
C THR A 42 -14.55 7.94 -4.40
N TYR A 43 -14.10 6.87 -5.07
CA TYR A 43 -13.21 5.87 -4.52
C TYR A 43 -11.87 5.81 -5.24
N SER A 44 -10.83 5.61 -4.46
CA SER A 44 -9.49 5.28 -4.93
C SER A 44 -9.03 3.94 -4.35
N TYR A 45 -8.11 3.31 -5.02
CA TYR A 45 -7.51 2.05 -4.59
C TYR A 45 -6.00 2.06 -4.76
N ARG A 46 -5.33 1.20 -4.01
CA ARG A 46 -3.91 0.91 -4.14
C ARG A 46 -3.72 -0.60 -4.05
N VAL A 47 -2.98 -1.18 -4.97
CA VAL A 47 -2.59 -2.58 -4.92
C VAL A 47 -1.14 -2.68 -4.51
N ASP A 48 -0.87 -3.43 -3.45
CA ASP A 48 0.49 -3.69 -2.98
C ASP A 48 0.87 -5.14 -3.34
N PRO A 49 2.09 -5.37 -3.86
CA PRO A 49 2.52 -6.67 -4.32
C PRO A 49 2.74 -7.65 -3.16
N GLU A 50 2.78 -8.93 -3.48
CA GLU A 50 3.26 -9.96 -2.57
C GLU A 50 4.76 -9.84 -2.31
N ASP A 51 5.21 -10.25 -1.13
CA ASP A 51 6.62 -10.43 -0.83
C ASP A 51 6.88 -11.89 -0.44
N PRO A 52 7.60 -12.66 -1.28
CA PRO A 52 7.84 -14.08 -1.01
C PRO A 52 8.79 -14.33 0.17
N LYS A 53 9.51 -13.32 0.65
CA LYS A 53 10.41 -13.44 1.80
C LYS A 53 9.68 -13.44 3.14
N ILE A 54 8.43 -12.99 3.13
CA ILE A 54 7.54 -12.94 4.28
C ILE A 54 6.16 -13.41 3.85
N PRO A 55 5.28 -13.84 4.78
CA PRO A 55 3.94 -14.28 4.44
C PRO A 55 3.03 -13.08 4.08
N LEU A 56 3.47 -12.23 3.16
CA LEU A 56 2.72 -11.09 2.66
C LEU A 56 2.11 -11.43 1.30
N GLN A 57 0.79 -11.49 1.24
CA GLN A 57 0.06 -11.68 0.01
C GLN A 57 -0.12 -10.36 -0.74
N ARG A 58 -0.30 -10.45 -2.06
CA ARG A 58 -0.81 -9.31 -2.84
C ARG A 58 -2.16 -8.88 -2.26
N HIS A 59 -2.33 -7.59 -2.04
CA HIS A 59 -3.51 -7.05 -1.39
C HIS A 59 -3.90 -5.68 -1.96
N VAL A 60 -5.16 -5.30 -1.76
CA VAL A 60 -5.70 -4.02 -2.17
C VAL A 60 -6.09 -3.19 -0.95
N HIS A 61 -5.78 -1.90 -0.99
CA HIS A 61 -6.36 -0.89 -0.11
C HIS A 61 -7.41 -0.09 -0.87
N ILE A 62 -8.54 0.21 -0.25
CA ILE A 62 -9.60 1.01 -0.84
C ILE A 62 -10.07 2.05 0.18
N ALA A 63 -10.23 3.27 -0.29
CA ALA A 63 -10.76 4.38 0.49
C ALA A 63 -11.56 5.33 -0.41
N LYS A 64 -12.35 6.21 0.21
CA LYS A 64 -12.79 7.41 -0.50
C LYS A 64 -11.57 8.24 -0.87
N THR A 65 -11.56 8.85 -2.06
CA THR A 65 -10.41 9.62 -2.56
C THR A 65 -9.92 10.68 -1.57
N LYS A 66 -10.83 11.32 -0.86
CA LYS A 66 -10.51 12.31 0.19
C LYS A 66 -9.91 11.71 1.48
N HIS A 67 -9.90 10.40 1.63
CA HIS A 67 -9.44 9.68 2.84
C HIS A 67 -8.26 8.75 2.60
N THR A 68 -7.58 8.87 1.47
CA THR A 68 -6.43 8.01 1.12
C THR A 68 -5.24 8.14 2.07
N SER A 69 -5.13 9.24 2.79
CA SER A 69 -4.10 9.46 3.82
C SER A 69 -4.53 9.04 5.24
N ASN A 70 -5.77 8.61 5.43
CA ASN A 70 -6.29 8.22 6.74
C ASN A 70 -6.50 6.70 6.81
N LYS A 71 -5.60 6.00 7.50
CA LYS A 71 -5.63 4.53 7.64
C LYS A 71 -6.96 4.01 8.25
N ASN A 72 -7.56 4.75 9.17
CA ASN A 72 -8.80 4.33 9.83
C ASN A 72 -10.06 4.50 8.97
N MET A 73 -9.92 5.10 7.78
CA MET A 73 -10.99 5.29 6.81
C MET A 73 -10.83 4.40 5.57
N GLN A 74 -9.99 3.37 5.68
CA GLN A 74 -9.65 2.45 4.60
C GLN A 74 -10.10 1.02 4.94
N VAL A 75 -10.14 0.21 3.90
CA VAL A 75 -10.25 -1.24 3.99
C VAL A 75 -9.14 -1.87 3.18
N SER A 76 -8.75 -3.08 3.55
CA SER A 76 -7.76 -3.85 2.80
C SER A 76 -8.08 -5.34 2.82
N TRP A 77 -7.92 -5.99 1.66
CA TRP A 77 -8.11 -7.42 1.51
C TRP A 77 -6.97 -8.05 0.72
N ASN A 78 -6.57 -9.22 1.18
CA ASN A 78 -5.64 -10.09 0.49
C ASN A 78 -6.32 -10.81 -0.71
N VAL A 79 -5.53 -11.34 -1.63
CA VAL A 79 -6.04 -12.11 -2.78
C VAL A 79 -6.85 -13.35 -2.40
N ASN A 80 -6.67 -13.88 -1.19
CA ASN A 80 -7.49 -14.98 -0.67
C ASN A 80 -8.81 -14.53 -0.02
N GLY A 81 -9.12 -13.24 -0.01
CA GLY A 81 -10.32 -12.66 0.56
C GLY A 81 -10.23 -12.31 2.05
N THR A 82 -9.14 -12.64 2.73
CA THR A 82 -8.95 -12.26 4.14
C THR A 82 -8.61 -10.78 4.28
N ARG A 83 -8.98 -10.17 5.42
CA ARG A 83 -8.60 -8.80 5.72
C ARG A 83 -7.07 -8.70 5.90
N HIS A 84 -6.47 -7.68 5.30
CA HIS A 84 -5.03 -7.45 5.41
C HIS A 84 -4.68 -6.67 6.66
N ASP A 85 -5.16 -5.45 6.79
CA ASP A 85 -4.91 -4.55 7.94
C ASP A 85 -6.06 -4.63 8.94
N LYS A 86 -6.10 -5.68 9.76
CA LYS A 86 -7.21 -5.93 10.67
C LYS A 86 -7.40 -4.81 11.70
N GLY A 87 -6.31 -4.23 12.20
CA GLY A 87 -6.35 -3.18 13.21
C GLY A 87 -6.87 -1.81 12.74
N SER A 88 -6.75 -1.51 11.45
CA SER A 88 -7.21 -0.26 10.84
C SER A 88 -8.37 -0.43 9.86
N PHE A 89 -8.90 -1.64 9.74
CA PHE A 89 -9.99 -1.95 8.82
C PHE A 89 -11.28 -1.22 9.22
N ASN A 90 -11.78 -0.35 8.34
CA ASN A 90 -13.04 0.34 8.57
C ASN A 90 -14.24 -0.52 8.15
N ASP A 91 -14.96 -1.04 9.11
CA ASP A 91 -16.08 -1.96 8.87
C ASP A 91 -17.23 -1.31 8.10
N ASN A 92 -17.50 -0.02 8.32
CA ASN A 92 -18.54 0.69 7.58
C ASN A 92 -18.19 0.83 6.08
N VAL A 93 -16.92 1.06 5.77
CA VAL A 93 -16.43 1.06 4.39
C VAL A 93 -16.44 -0.35 3.82
N GLY A 94 -16.03 -1.35 4.61
CA GLY A 94 -15.98 -2.76 4.23
C GLY A 94 -17.33 -3.40 3.94
N LYS A 95 -18.42 -2.93 4.57
CA LYS A 95 -19.78 -3.35 4.29
C LYS A 95 -20.34 -2.82 2.96
N ASN A 96 -19.74 -1.78 2.42
CA ASN A 96 -20.22 -1.16 1.20
C ASN A 96 -20.07 -2.11 0.01
N LYS A 97 -21.17 -2.42 -0.66
CA LYS A 97 -21.21 -3.35 -1.80
C LYS A 97 -20.27 -2.91 -2.93
N LYS A 98 -20.27 -1.63 -3.26
CA LYS A 98 -19.42 -1.07 -4.32
C LYS A 98 -17.93 -1.22 -3.99
N VAL A 99 -17.52 -0.97 -2.75
CA VAL A 99 -16.12 -1.15 -2.29
C VAL A 99 -15.70 -2.60 -2.44
N ARG A 100 -16.55 -3.54 -2.11
CA ARG A 100 -16.30 -4.99 -2.27
C ARG A 100 -16.20 -5.40 -3.74
N GLU A 101 -17.04 -4.84 -4.59
CA GLU A 101 -16.94 -5.06 -6.04
C GLU A 101 -15.63 -4.51 -6.62
N ILE A 102 -15.18 -3.32 -6.16
CA ILE A 102 -13.88 -2.75 -6.53
C ILE A 102 -12.75 -3.71 -6.14
N ALA A 103 -12.75 -4.20 -4.89
CA ALA A 103 -11.73 -5.14 -4.40
C ALA A 103 -11.64 -6.39 -5.28
N LYS A 104 -12.76 -7.02 -5.55
CA LYS A 104 -12.82 -8.22 -6.39
C LYS A 104 -12.32 -7.96 -7.82
N LYS A 105 -12.73 -6.86 -8.41
CA LYS A 105 -12.35 -6.49 -9.77
C LYS A 105 -10.86 -6.17 -9.88
N VAL A 106 -10.33 -5.36 -8.97
CA VAL A 106 -8.94 -4.91 -8.98
C VAL A 106 -7.97 -6.05 -8.68
N LEU A 107 -8.29 -6.90 -7.72
CA LEU A 107 -7.50 -8.11 -7.41
C LEU A 107 -7.74 -9.25 -8.41
N LYS A 108 -8.71 -9.11 -9.32
CA LYS A 108 -9.13 -10.16 -10.27
C LYS A 108 -9.52 -11.47 -9.57
N LEU A 109 -10.29 -11.35 -8.49
CA LEU A 109 -10.70 -12.49 -7.71
C LEU A 109 -11.81 -13.28 -8.43
N ASP A 110 -11.77 -14.59 -8.26
CA ASP A 110 -12.88 -15.46 -8.65
C ASP A 110 -14.15 -15.11 -7.88
N GLY A 111 -15.32 -15.25 -8.49
CA GLY A 111 -16.61 -14.97 -7.87
C GLY A 111 -16.91 -15.80 -6.62
N SER A 112 -16.28 -16.96 -6.47
CA SER A 112 -16.39 -17.85 -5.31
C SER A 112 -15.69 -17.33 -4.06
N ILE A 113 -14.71 -16.40 -4.22
CA ILE A 113 -13.97 -15.85 -3.09
C ILE A 113 -14.85 -14.87 -2.31
N THR A 114 -15.04 -15.15 -1.02
CA THR A 114 -15.74 -14.28 -0.10
C THR A 114 -14.77 -13.32 0.59
N LEU A 115 -15.09 -12.03 0.58
CA LEU A 115 -14.32 -11.03 1.30
C LEU A 115 -14.70 -11.04 2.78
N GLU A 116 -13.71 -11.23 3.64
CA GLU A 116 -13.86 -11.29 5.09
C GLU A 116 -14.37 -9.96 5.67
N HIS A 117 -15.26 -10.05 6.64
CA HIS A 117 -15.74 -8.92 7.45
C HIS A 117 -15.10 -8.92 8.83
N TYR A 118 -15.25 -7.80 9.55
CA TYR A 118 -14.84 -7.72 10.95
C TYR A 118 -15.60 -8.72 11.81
N THR A 119 -14.85 -9.46 12.63
CA THR A 119 -15.40 -10.26 13.75
C THR A 119 -14.67 -9.84 15.02
N GLU A 120 -15.37 -9.65 16.12
CA GLU A 120 -14.83 -9.18 17.41
C GLU A 120 -13.72 -10.07 18.01
N SER A 121 -13.47 -11.24 17.42
CA SER A 121 -12.46 -12.21 17.89
C SER A 121 -11.04 -11.96 17.36
N ASP A 122 -10.86 -10.96 16.51
CA ASP A 122 -9.55 -10.71 15.86
C ASP A 122 -8.69 -9.78 16.69
N THR A 123 -8.07 -10.29 17.73
CA THR A 123 -7.03 -9.59 18.48
C THR A 123 -5.61 -9.85 17.89
N ASP A 124 -5.09 -8.84 17.19
CA ASP A 124 -3.76 -8.26 17.49
C ASP A 124 -2.45 -8.98 17.18
N SER A 125 -2.29 -9.78 16.13
CA SER A 125 -0.93 -10.21 15.74
C SER A 125 -0.36 -9.51 14.50
N THR A 126 -1.14 -8.71 13.81
CA THR A 126 -0.79 -8.17 12.48
C THR A 126 -0.09 -6.80 12.53
N ILE A 127 -0.22 -6.06 13.64
CA ILE A 127 0.33 -4.69 13.77
C ILE A 127 1.86 -4.65 13.73
N LEU A 128 2.53 -5.69 14.21
CA LEU A 128 4.00 -5.76 14.25
C LEU A 128 4.65 -5.88 12.87
N LEU A 129 3.99 -6.53 11.92
CA LEU A 129 4.52 -6.70 10.57
C LEU A 129 4.43 -5.41 9.73
N GLU A 130 3.41 -4.59 9.94
CA GLU A 130 3.24 -3.31 9.24
C GLU A 130 4.30 -2.27 9.66
N CYS A 131 4.69 -2.25 10.92
CA CYS A 131 5.72 -1.34 11.42
C CYS A 131 7.09 -1.58 10.79
N LEU A 132 7.38 -2.80 10.34
CA LEU A 132 8.66 -3.16 9.72
C LEU A 132 8.77 -2.73 8.25
N TYR A 133 7.64 -2.42 7.60
CA TYR A 133 7.58 -2.10 6.17
C TYR A 133 7.30 -0.63 5.85
N ASN A 134 7.24 0.22 6.86
CA ASN A 134 7.07 1.65 6.65
C ASN A 134 8.39 2.27 6.16
N THR A 135 8.67 2.13 4.89
CA THR A 135 9.81 2.75 4.21
C THR A 135 9.49 4.21 3.85
N GLU A 136 9.15 5.01 4.84
CA GLU A 136 8.82 6.43 4.63
C GLU A 136 9.98 7.25 4.07
N ASN A 137 11.19 6.68 4.06
CA ASN A 137 12.42 7.36 3.68
C ASN A 137 12.99 6.95 2.32
N ILE A 138 12.18 6.36 1.43
CA ILE A 138 12.62 6.02 0.07
C ILE A 138 12.03 7.02 -0.92
N LYS A 139 12.91 7.73 -1.61
CA LYS A 139 12.56 8.53 -2.79
C LYS A 139 13.01 7.79 -4.04
N ILE A 140 12.11 7.65 -5.00
CA ILE A 140 12.39 7.01 -6.29
C ILE A 140 12.60 8.09 -7.34
N LEU A 141 13.78 8.09 -7.94
CA LEU A 141 14.09 8.94 -9.09
C LEU A 141 13.77 8.18 -10.38
N LEU A 142 12.89 8.75 -11.20
CA LEU A 142 12.55 8.22 -12.52
C LEU A 142 13.60 8.59 -13.53
N VAL A 143 14.21 7.61 -14.17
CA VAL A 143 15.16 7.80 -15.26
C VAL A 143 14.63 7.18 -16.57
N ASN A 144 14.83 7.93 -17.66
CA ASN A 144 14.45 7.49 -19.02
C ASN A 144 15.40 6.42 -19.56
#